data_6bce50d35fad937cfcf6610e990556e2
#
_entry.id   6bce50d35fad937cfcf6610e990556e2
#
_cell.length_a   1.000
_cell.length_b   1.000
_cell.length_c   1.000
_cell.angle_alpha   90.00
_cell.angle_beta   90.00
_cell.angle_gamma   90.00
#
_symmetry.space_group_name_H-M   'P 1'
#
loop_
_entity.id
_entity.type
_entity.pdbx_description
1 polymer ?
#
loop_
_entity_poly.entity_id
_entity_poly.type
_entity_poly.pdbx_seq_one_letter_code
_entity_poly.pdbx_strand_id
1 'polypeptide(L)'
;MTLRRFSRVLSVTAGLAAALLTASCASGGGTAASGVEKPNLVAAVVPAVDSAGFYIAQQRGLFAAEGLHVKIVPAISSETVIAGQLAGQYDITLGNYVSYIQWEVQKHARLRILCESSVMQPRTQEMLVTPTSPIRSISQLTGKKIGLNVTNGVGALLVDAALSDNGMSPSEVHFVAIPFPAMIAALKAHQVDVAWLPEPFVTAAQVSIGAQTLFDADQGATQNLPIAGVVITQAWAKKYPRTAAALHRALEKAQAIADTNRSAVEKAMVGYVPHMTPQAAALLAEDNYPLNIEKTRIQRIADLMLRFGMLTRPYDVSPMLH
;
A
#
# COMPACT_ATOMS: atom_id res chain seq x y z
N MET A 1 42.68 -1.63 78.16
CA MET A 1 42.85 -2.50 79.28
C MET A 1 42.45 -3.92 78.84
N THR A 2 43.51 -4.79 78.86
CA THR A 2 43.57 -6.28 78.92
C THR A 2 42.86 -7.09 77.83
N LEU A 3 43.52 -7.60 76.86
CA LEU A 3 44.38 -8.82 76.71
C LEU A 3 43.81 -10.12 77.27
N ARG A 4 43.63 -11.11 76.38
CA ARG A 4 44.13 -12.55 76.45
C ARG A 4 43.47 -13.33 75.29
N ARG A 5 44.20 -13.79 74.28
CA ARG A 5 45.14 -14.92 74.00
C ARG A 5 44.66 -16.27 74.59
N PHE A 6 44.54 -17.24 73.71
CA PHE A 6 45.10 -18.64 73.66
C PHE A 6 44.29 -19.44 72.66
N SER A 7 44.86 -19.95 71.64
CA SER A 7 45.85 -20.99 71.31
C SER A 7 45.21 -22.34 70.89
N ARG A 8 45.49 -22.67 69.67
CA ARG A 8 45.78 -23.98 69.04
C ARG A 8 45.01 -25.23 69.50
N VAL A 9 44.47 -25.97 68.54
CA VAL A 9 44.92 -27.36 68.25
C VAL A 9 44.53 -27.75 66.83
N LEU A 10 45.50 -28.32 66.13
CA LEU A 10 45.44 -28.96 64.81
C LEU A 10 44.77 -30.31 64.90
N SER A 11 43.91 -30.68 63.99
CA SER A 11 43.65 -32.07 63.62
C SER A 11 43.32 -32.21 62.15
N VAL A 12 44.19 -32.90 61.45
CA VAL A 12 44.08 -33.33 60.05
C VAL A 12 43.22 -34.59 60.04
N THR A 13 42.19 -34.63 59.24
CA THR A 13 41.63 -35.89 58.68
C THR A 13 41.21 -35.67 57.26
N ALA A 14 41.82 -36.48 56.41
CA ALA A 14 41.54 -36.60 55.00
C ALA A 14 40.19 -37.30 54.80
N GLY A 15 39.37 -36.78 53.92
CA GLY A 15 38.11 -37.40 53.53
C GLY A 15 37.80 -37.08 52.08
N LEU A 16 37.70 -38.11 51.28
CA LEU A 16 37.53 -38.27 49.85
C LEU A 16 36.49 -37.33 49.24
N ALA A 17 36.87 -36.65 48.18
CA ALA A 17 36.01 -35.86 47.33
C ALA A 17 35.12 -36.72 46.46
N ALA A 18 33.82 -36.58 46.52
CA ALA A 18 32.85 -36.97 45.49
C ALA A 18 32.38 -35.71 44.77
N ALA A 19 32.91 -35.47 43.58
CA ALA A 19 32.48 -34.40 42.71
C ALA A 19 31.13 -34.80 42.08
N LEU A 20 30.03 -34.23 42.58
CA LEU A 20 28.73 -34.22 41.90
C LEU A 20 28.74 -33.05 40.92
N LEU A 21 28.96 -33.35 39.63
CA LEU A 21 28.68 -32.46 38.53
C LEU A 21 27.17 -32.30 38.40
N THR A 22 26.60 -31.27 39.02
CA THR A 22 25.27 -30.76 38.67
C THR A 22 25.37 -30.02 37.36
N ALA A 23 25.02 -30.72 36.27
CA ALA A 23 24.73 -30.08 34.99
C ALA A 23 23.50 -29.17 35.18
N SER A 24 23.73 -27.92 35.47
CA SER A 24 22.72 -26.85 35.39
C SER A 24 22.32 -26.68 33.92
N CYS A 25 21.25 -27.35 33.51
CA CYS A 25 20.54 -26.99 32.30
C CYS A 25 19.96 -25.59 32.53
N ALA A 26 20.74 -24.57 32.25
CA ALA A 26 20.22 -23.22 31.98
C ALA A 26 19.38 -23.33 30.71
N SER A 27 18.08 -23.58 30.88
CA SER A 27 17.07 -23.29 29.86
C SER A 27 17.07 -21.77 29.64
N GLY A 28 18.08 -21.32 28.90
CA GLY A 28 18.04 -20.02 28.27
C GLY A 28 16.86 -20.04 27.32
N GLY A 29 15.74 -19.44 27.74
CA GLY A 29 14.70 -18.98 26.84
C GLY A 29 15.30 -17.97 25.88
N GLY A 30 16.08 -18.43 24.92
CA GLY A 30 16.47 -17.66 23.76
C GLY A 30 15.17 -17.36 23.01
N THR A 31 14.69 -16.13 23.12
CA THR A 31 13.88 -15.56 22.04
C THR A 31 14.63 -15.89 20.77
N ALA A 32 14.06 -16.82 19.96
CA ALA A 32 14.62 -17.12 18.64
C ALA A 32 14.79 -15.77 17.95
N ALA A 33 16.03 -15.35 17.78
CA ALA A 33 16.35 -14.15 17.03
C ALA A 33 15.62 -14.33 15.70
N SER A 34 14.66 -13.47 15.42
CA SER A 34 13.93 -13.49 14.17
C SER A 34 14.98 -13.58 13.08
N GLY A 35 14.95 -14.64 12.27
CA GLY A 35 15.99 -14.93 11.29
C GLY A 35 16.04 -13.92 10.12
N VAL A 36 15.47 -12.70 10.32
CA VAL A 36 15.42 -11.61 9.34
C VAL A 36 16.69 -10.76 9.40
N GLU A 37 17.16 -10.35 8.23
CA GLU A 37 18.40 -9.56 8.10
C GLU A 37 18.19 -8.10 8.50
N LYS A 38 17.01 -7.54 8.25
CA LYS A 38 16.65 -6.15 8.51
C LYS A 38 15.29 -6.08 9.18
N PRO A 39 15.20 -6.07 10.53
CA PRO A 39 13.92 -6.06 11.24
C PRO A 39 13.21 -4.70 11.21
N ASN A 40 13.95 -3.58 11.17
CA ASN A 40 13.38 -2.24 11.17
C ASN A 40 13.22 -1.74 9.75
N LEU A 41 11.98 -1.50 9.34
CA LEU A 41 11.61 -1.13 7.97
C LEU A 41 10.83 0.19 7.95
N VAL A 42 11.01 0.96 6.87
CA VAL A 42 10.22 2.15 6.59
C VAL A 42 9.39 1.89 5.33
N ALA A 43 8.08 2.02 5.46
CA ALA A 43 7.13 1.84 4.37
C ALA A 43 6.45 3.17 4.04
N ALA A 44 6.51 3.60 2.79
CA ALA A 44 5.74 4.74 2.30
C ALA A 44 4.46 4.23 1.62
N VAL A 45 3.30 4.70 2.09
CA VAL A 45 1.98 4.19 1.73
C VAL A 45 1.05 5.34 1.38
N VAL A 46 0.41 5.28 0.22
CA VAL A 46 -0.68 6.21 -0.12
C VAL A 46 -1.94 5.77 0.63
N PRO A 47 -2.54 6.62 1.48
CA PRO A 47 -3.67 6.22 2.31
C PRO A 47 -4.97 6.22 1.49
N ALA A 48 -5.32 5.04 0.97
CA ALA A 48 -6.56 4.76 0.25
C ALA A 48 -7.05 3.33 0.58
N VAL A 49 -8.23 2.94 0.13
CA VAL A 49 -8.82 1.63 0.41
C VAL A 49 -7.97 0.48 -0.13
N ASP A 50 -7.27 0.71 -1.22
CA ASP A 50 -6.32 -0.22 -1.83
C ASP A 50 -5.14 -0.61 -0.91
N SER A 51 -4.92 0.17 0.15
CA SER A 51 -3.85 -0.06 1.14
C SER A 51 -4.33 -0.77 2.40
N ALA A 52 -5.61 -1.17 2.48
CA ALA A 52 -6.22 -1.70 3.70
C ALA A 52 -5.46 -2.92 4.27
N GLY A 53 -5.07 -3.87 3.43
CA GLY A 53 -4.31 -5.06 3.86
C GLY A 53 -3.00 -4.68 4.57
N PHE A 54 -2.28 -3.66 4.09
CA PHE A 54 -1.05 -3.19 4.72
C PHE A 54 -1.31 -2.61 6.11
N TYR A 55 -2.36 -1.82 6.26
CA TYR A 55 -2.76 -1.25 7.55
C TYR A 55 -3.29 -2.32 8.52
N ILE A 56 -4.02 -3.32 8.02
CA ILE A 56 -4.45 -4.47 8.81
C ILE A 56 -3.24 -5.24 9.35
N ALA A 57 -2.20 -5.45 8.53
CA ALA A 57 -0.96 -6.10 8.98
C ALA A 57 -0.33 -5.37 10.17
N GLN A 58 -0.31 -4.04 10.14
CA GLN A 58 0.18 -3.21 11.23
C GLN A 58 -0.71 -3.30 12.47
N GLN A 59 -2.02 -3.09 12.33
CA GLN A 59 -2.98 -3.08 13.43
C GLN A 59 -3.09 -4.43 14.15
N ARG A 60 -2.97 -5.53 13.40
CA ARG A 60 -3.05 -6.90 13.94
C ARG A 60 -1.72 -7.45 14.43
N GLY A 61 -0.64 -6.64 14.36
CA GLY A 61 0.68 -7.08 14.78
C GLY A 61 1.29 -8.17 13.89
N LEU A 62 0.81 -8.35 12.65
CA LEU A 62 1.28 -9.40 11.76
C LEU A 62 2.73 -9.19 11.34
N PHE A 63 3.17 -7.95 11.18
CA PHE A 63 4.58 -7.63 10.96
C PHE A 63 5.44 -8.04 12.17
N ALA A 64 5.01 -7.69 13.38
CA ALA A 64 5.72 -8.03 14.61
C ALA A 64 5.80 -9.55 14.84
N ALA A 65 4.74 -10.30 14.49
CA ALA A 65 4.73 -11.75 14.55
C ALA A 65 5.78 -12.41 13.63
N GLU A 66 6.16 -11.73 12.55
CA GLU A 66 7.23 -12.15 11.63
C GLU A 66 8.60 -11.53 12.00
N GLY A 67 8.72 -10.85 13.14
CA GLY A 67 9.94 -10.20 13.62
C GLY A 67 10.26 -8.89 12.92
N LEU A 68 9.26 -8.21 12.35
CA LEU A 68 9.40 -6.96 11.61
C LEU A 68 8.83 -5.79 12.42
N HIS A 69 9.54 -4.67 12.42
CA HIS A 69 9.11 -3.38 12.96
C HIS A 69 8.93 -2.40 11.81
N VAL A 70 7.70 -2.22 11.34
CA VAL A 70 7.39 -1.40 10.17
C VAL A 70 6.90 -0.03 10.61
N LYS A 71 7.64 1.03 10.24
CA LYS A 71 7.20 2.42 10.35
C LYS A 71 6.48 2.82 9.08
N ILE A 72 5.19 3.12 9.16
CA ILE A 72 4.41 3.62 8.02
C ILE A 72 4.57 5.13 7.92
N VAL A 73 4.86 5.63 6.72
CA VAL A 73 4.93 7.04 6.36
C VAL A 73 3.84 7.31 5.32
N PRO A 74 2.82 8.13 5.63
CA PRO A 74 1.81 8.51 4.64
C PRO A 74 2.44 9.32 3.50
N ALA A 75 2.01 9.03 2.28
CA ALA A 75 2.48 9.69 1.06
C ALA A 75 1.33 10.24 0.23
N ILE A 76 1.63 11.22 -0.61
CA ILE A 76 0.62 11.93 -1.42
C ILE A 76 0.43 11.34 -2.82
N SER A 77 1.43 10.62 -3.33
CA SER A 77 1.37 9.97 -4.65
C SER A 77 2.34 8.81 -4.78
N SER A 78 2.08 7.92 -5.73
CA SER A 78 2.97 6.80 -6.05
C SER A 78 4.32 7.26 -6.60
N GLU A 79 4.38 8.34 -7.34
CA GLU A 79 5.62 8.91 -7.88
C GLU A 79 6.58 9.32 -6.77
N THR A 80 6.05 9.98 -5.73
CA THR A 80 6.89 10.42 -4.59
C THR A 80 7.42 9.25 -3.78
N VAL A 81 6.63 8.18 -3.60
CA VAL A 81 7.11 7.00 -2.85
C VAL A 81 8.16 6.23 -3.62
N ILE A 82 8.01 6.07 -4.94
CA ILE A 82 8.99 5.37 -5.78
C ILE A 82 10.32 6.14 -5.80
N ALA A 83 10.27 7.46 -6.01
CA ALA A 83 11.46 8.30 -5.97
C ALA A 83 12.21 8.19 -4.64
N GLY A 84 11.50 8.26 -3.52
CA GLY A 84 12.06 8.08 -2.18
C GLY A 84 12.63 6.68 -1.94
N GLN A 85 12.00 5.62 -2.46
CA GLN A 85 12.50 4.25 -2.38
C GLN A 85 13.82 4.08 -3.13
N LEU A 86 13.91 4.59 -4.36
CA LEU A 86 15.13 4.53 -5.15
C LEU A 86 16.25 5.37 -4.55
N ALA A 87 15.92 6.45 -3.82
CA ALA A 87 16.86 7.24 -3.03
C ALA A 87 17.25 6.58 -1.69
N GLY A 88 16.67 5.40 -1.35
CA GLY A 88 16.97 4.69 -0.11
C GLY A 88 16.27 5.24 1.15
N GLN A 89 15.29 6.13 1.00
CA GLN A 89 14.51 6.67 2.11
C GLN A 89 13.49 5.66 2.64
N TYR A 90 12.97 4.81 1.77
CA TYR A 90 11.95 3.79 2.07
C TYR A 90 12.43 2.40 1.65
N ASP A 91 12.12 1.41 2.48
CA ASP A 91 12.36 0.00 2.16
C ASP A 91 11.25 -0.57 1.29
N ILE A 92 10.03 -0.14 1.59
CA ILE A 92 8.80 -0.67 1.02
C ILE A 92 7.97 0.51 0.52
N THR A 93 7.31 0.31 -0.62
CA THR A 93 6.31 1.26 -1.11
C THR A 93 5.01 0.55 -1.41
N LEU A 94 3.88 1.23 -1.19
CA LEU A 94 2.58 0.83 -1.67
C LEU A 94 2.03 1.95 -2.54
N GLY A 95 1.76 1.63 -3.79
CA GLY A 95 1.29 2.56 -4.81
C GLY A 95 0.70 1.83 -6.02
N ASN A 96 0.27 2.60 -7.02
CA ASN A 96 -0.40 2.07 -8.19
C ASN A 96 0.58 1.49 -9.25
N TYR A 97 0.12 0.48 -9.97
CA TYR A 97 0.92 -0.22 -10.98
C TYR A 97 1.29 0.65 -12.18
N VAL A 98 0.45 1.61 -12.56
CA VAL A 98 0.76 2.52 -13.69
C VAL A 98 2.06 3.26 -13.42
N SER A 99 2.20 3.83 -12.22
CA SER A 99 3.42 4.54 -11.81
C SER A 99 4.62 3.59 -11.73
N TYR A 100 4.46 2.40 -11.17
CA TYR A 100 5.55 1.41 -11.11
C TYR A 100 6.04 1.00 -12.51
N ILE A 101 5.14 0.70 -13.43
CA ILE A 101 5.49 0.34 -14.82
C ILE A 101 6.17 1.50 -15.53
N GLN A 102 5.71 2.74 -15.34
CA GLN A 102 6.38 3.91 -15.91
C GLN A 102 7.81 4.06 -15.41
N TRP A 103 8.04 3.88 -14.11
CA TRP A 103 9.39 3.96 -13.54
C TRP A 103 10.30 2.81 -14.02
N GLU A 104 9.76 1.61 -14.23
CA GLU A 104 10.49 0.51 -14.87
C GLU A 104 10.93 0.88 -16.28
N VAL A 105 9.99 1.36 -17.11
CA VAL A 105 10.24 1.66 -18.53
C VAL A 105 11.14 2.87 -18.70
N GLN A 106 10.92 3.95 -17.94
CA GLN A 106 11.59 5.25 -18.13
C GLN A 106 12.88 5.38 -17.32
N LYS A 107 12.97 4.74 -16.15
CA LYS A 107 14.06 4.90 -15.20
C LYS A 107 14.83 3.62 -14.90
N HIS A 108 14.40 2.47 -15.44
CA HIS A 108 14.97 1.16 -15.14
C HIS A 108 15.07 0.89 -13.63
N ALA A 109 13.97 1.13 -12.94
CA ALA A 109 13.90 1.16 -11.47
C ALA A 109 14.19 -0.19 -10.81
N ARG A 110 14.06 -1.32 -11.55
CA ARG A 110 14.27 -2.70 -11.08
C ARG A 110 13.49 -2.99 -9.81
N LEU A 111 12.18 -2.82 -9.93
CA LEU A 111 11.23 -3.05 -8.87
C LEU A 111 10.82 -4.53 -8.81
N ARG A 112 10.34 -4.96 -7.65
CA ARG A 112 9.75 -6.28 -7.45
C ARG A 112 8.44 -6.12 -6.70
N ILE A 113 7.35 -6.61 -7.28
CA ILE A 113 6.05 -6.71 -6.63
C ILE A 113 6.14 -7.85 -5.61
N LEU A 114 5.87 -7.53 -4.36
CA LEU A 114 5.89 -8.49 -3.26
C LEU A 114 4.50 -9.04 -2.95
N CYS A 115 3.47 -8.22 -3.15
CA CYS A 115 2.08 -8.57 -2.92
C CYS A 115 1.19 -7.70 -3.79
N GLU A 116 0.18 -8.26 -4.46
CA GLU A 116 -0.93 -7.47 -5.00
C GLU A 116 -1.75 -6.93 -3.83
N SER A 117 -2.05 -5.64 -3.85
CA SER A 117 -2.77 -5.01 -2.74
C SER A 117 -4.26 -4.96 -3.00
N SER A 118 -4.67 -4.61 -4.21
CA SER A 118 -6.09 -4.48 -4.53
C SER A 118 -6.41 -4.66 -6.01
N VAL A 119 -7.63 -5.08 -6.25
CA VAL A 119 -8.31 -5.11 -7.55
C VAL A 119 -9.58 -4.28 -7.43
N MET A 120 -9.74 -3.31 -8.33
CA MET A 120 -10.88 -2.40 -8.36
C MET A 120 -12.21 -3.15 -8.36
N GLN A 121 -13.17 -2.61 -7.63
CA GLN A 121 -14.55 -3.05 -7.58
C GLN A 121 -15.49 -1.85 -7.86
N PRO A 122 -16.76 -2.08 -8.17
CA PRO A 122 -17.70 -1.00 -8.39
C PRO A 122 -17.68 0.03 -7.26
N ARG A 123 -17.66 1.31 -7.63
CA ARG A 123 -17.67 2.48 -6.74
C ARG A 123 -16.36 2.75 -5.97
N THR A 124 -15.31 1.97 -6.16
CA THR A 124 -14.03 2.24 -5.48
C THR A 124 -13.19 3.32 -6.16
N GLN A 125 -13.46 3.59 -7.44
CA GLN A 125 -12.77 4.59 -8.27
C GLN A 125 -13.81 5.31 -9.12
N GLU A 126 -14.13 6.55 -8.81
CA GLU A 126 -15.20 7.30 -9.50
C GLU A 126 -14.78 8.65 -10.03
N MET A 127 -15.39 9.07 -11.13
CA MET A 127 -15.42 10.47 -11.56
C MET A 127 -16.64 11.16 -10.96
N LEU A 128 -16.42 12.22 -10.20
CA LEU A 128 -17.46 12.93 -9.46
C LEU A 128 -17.66 14.34 -9.96
N VAL A 129 -18.90 14.82 -9.88
CA VAL A 129 -19.30 16.20 -10.15
C VAL A 129 -20.03 16.79 -8.94
N THR A 130 -20.13 18.12 -8.88
CA THR A 130 -20.96 18.78 -7.85
C THR A 130 -22.46 18.51 -8.11
N PRO A 131 -23.34 18.58 -7.08
CA PRO A 131 -24.79 18.36 -7.26
C PRO A 131 -25.43 19.29 -8.28
N THR A 132 -24.87 20.50 -8.41
CA THR A 132 -25.37 21.55 -9.33
C THR A 132 -24.67 21.55 -10.69
N SER A 133 -23.72 20.64 -10.92
CA SER A 133 -23.04 20.54 -12.22
C SER A 133 -24.05 20.28 -13.33
N PRO A 134 -23.92 20.93 -14.50
CA PRO A 134 -24.73 20.59 -15.67
C PRO A 134 -24.25 19.30 -16.38
N ILE A 135 -23.07 18.79 -16.04
CA ILE A 135 -22.48 17.60 -16.67
C ILE A 135 -23.18 16.36 -16.14
N ARG A 136 -23.67 15.49 -17.06
CA ARG A 136 -24.41 14.26 -16.75
C ARG A 136 -23.87 13.03 -17.48
N SER A 137 -22.92 13.20 -18.39
CA SER A 137 -22.33 12.11 -19.16
C SER A 137 -20.90 12.43 -19.57
N ILE A 138 -20.11 11.40 -19.89
CA ILE A 138 -18.74 11.54 -20.37
C ILE A 138 -18.68 12.36 -21.66
N SER A 139 -19.64 12.22 -22.57
CA SER A 139 -19.69 12.98 -23.83
C SER A 139 -19.79 14.52 -23.67
N GLN A 140 -20.06 15.02 -22.46
CA GLN A 140 -20.11 16.45 -22.15
C GLN A 140 -18.77 17.00 -21.61
N LEU A 141 -17.73 16.19 -21.62
CA LEU A 141 -16.43 16.58 -21.03
C LEU A 141 -15.52 17.36 -21.96
N THR A 142 -15.88 17.57 -23.25
CA THR A 142 -15.07 18.38 -24.18
C THR A 142 -14.79 19.76 -23.59
N GLY A 143 -13.49 20.13 -23.50
CA GLY A 143 -12.98 21.36 -22.93
C GLY A 143 -13.07 21.48 -21.41
N LYS A 144 -13.48 20.42 -20.68
CA LYS A 144 -13.63 20.43 -19.22
C LYS A 144 -12.32 20.14 -18.51
N LYS A 145 -12.20 20.67 -17.30
CA LYS A 145 -11.08 20.41 -16.39
C LYS A 145 -11.38 19.20 -15.52
N ILE A 146 -10.54 18.17 -15.59
CA ILE A 146 -10.63 16.96 -14.78
C ILE A 146 -9.50 16.95 -13.76
N GLY A 147 -9.84 16.95 -12.48
CA GLY A 147 -8.88 16.87 -11.38
C GLY A 147 -8.39 15.44 -11.21
N LEU A 148 -7.07 15.26 -11.18
CA LEU A 148 -6.35 14.01 -10.90
C LEU A 148 -5.28 14.29 -9.85
N ASN A 149 -4.91 13.28 -9.04
CA ASN A 149 -3.78 13.49 -8.11
C ASN A 149 -2.43 13.68 -8.84
N VAL A 150 -2.28 12.98 -9.97
CA VAL A 150 -1.19 13.14 -10.94
C VAL A 150 -1.74 12.96 -12.35
N THR A 151 -1.24 13.72 -13.32
CA THR A 151 -1.82 13.77 -14.67
C THR A 151 -1.41 12.61 -15.58
N ASN A 152 -0.55 11.72 -15.12
CA ASN A 152 -0.05 10.55 -15.88
C ASN A 152 -0.07 9.26 -15.06
N GLY A 153 -0.87 9.20 -13.98
CA GLY A 153 -1.02 8.04 -13.11
C GLY A 153 -2.23 7.17 -13.47
N VAL A 154 -2.63 6.32 -12.53
CA VAL A 154 -3.77 5.41 -12.71
C VAL A 154 -5.07 6.17 -12.99
N GLY A 155 -5.30 7.33 -12.35
CA GLY A 155 -6.47 8.15 -12.63
C GLY A 155 -6.56 8.61 -14.08
N ALA A 156 -5.42 8.99 -14.69
CA ALA A 156 -5.39 9.33 -16.10
C ALA A 156 -5.73 8.11 -16.98
N LEU A 157 -5.17 6.94 -16.69
CA LEU A 157 -5.48 5.71 -17.42
C LEU A 157 -6.99 5.38 -17.38
N LEU A 158 -7.62 5.51 -16.18
CA LEU A 158 -9.03 5.22 -16.00
C LEU A 158 -9.93 6.24 -16.72
N VAL A 159 -9.55 7.52 -16.69
CA VAL A 159 -10.26 8.58 -17.41
C VAL A 159 -10.08 8.41 -18.92
N ASP A 160 -8.87 8.12 -19.41
CA ASP A 160 -8.62 7.88 -20.84
C ASP A 160 -9.43 6.70 -21.36
N ALA A 161 -9.57 5.64 -20.56
CA ALA A 161 -10.45 4.51 -20.91
C ALA A 161 -11.92 4.96 -20.99
N ALA A 162 -12.42 5.70 -20.01
CA ALA A 162 -13.78 6.21 -19.99
C ALA A 162 -14.07 7.14 -21.20
N LEU A 163 -13.15 8.02 -21.54
CA LEU A 163 -13.23 8.89 -22.72
C LEU A 163 -13.28 8.06 -24.00
N SER A 164 -12.35 7.12 -24.18
CA SER A 164 -12.27 6.25 -25.34
C SER A 164 -13.52 5.39 -25.55
N ASP A 165 -14.08 4.81 -24.48
CA ASP A 165 -15.30 4.01 -24.54
C ASP A 165 -16.54 4.85 -24.91
N ASN A 166 -16.47 6.19 -24.78
CA ASN A 166 -17.48 7.13 -25.21
C ASN A 166 -17.11 7.89 -26.50
N GLY A 167 -16.12 7.43 -27.27
CA GLY A 167 -15.72 7.99 -28.54
C GLY A 167 -14.97 9.31 -28.45
N MET A 168 -14.43 9.65 -27.28
CA MET A 168 -13.68 10.89 -27.04
C MET A 168 -12.16 10.60 -26.95
N SER A 169 -11.37 11.64 -27.27
CA SER A 169 -9.92 11.61 -27.09
C SER A 169 -9.52 12.29 -25.78
N PRO A 170 -8.44 11.82 -25.10
CA PRO A 170 -7.84 12.54 -23.97
C PRO A 170 -7.46 13.99 -24.26
N SER A 171 -7.15 14.32 -25.53
CA SER A 171 -6.84 15.69 -25.97
C SER A 171 -8.04 16.64 -25.93
N GLU A 172 -9.25 16.14 -25.76
CA GLU A 172 -10.45 16.95 -25.65
C GLU A 172 -10.73 17.50 -24.26
N VAL A 173 -9.96 17.06 -23.26
CA VAL A 173 -10.12 17.47 -21.86
C VAL A 173 -8.83 18.08 -21.30
N HIS A 174 -8.91 18.75 -20.15
CA HIS A 174 -7.76 19.35 -19.47
C HIS A 174 -7.53 18.68 -18.12
N PHE A 175 -6.45 17.91 -17.98
CA PHE A 175 -6.05 17.33 -16.70
C PHE A 175 -5.38 18.38 -15.81
N VAL A 176 -5.83 18.44 -14.55
CA VAL A 176 -5.32 19.34 -13.51
C VAL A 176 -4.82 18.51 -12.34
N ALA A 177 -3.53 18.64 -11.98
CA ALA A 177 -2.94 17.94 -10.85
C ALA A 177 -3.37 18.60 -9.53
N ILE A 178 -4.10 17.86 -8.69
CA ILE A 178 -4.56 18.29 -7.36
C ILE A 178 -4.44 17.12 -6.39
N PRO A 179 -3.69 17.23 -5.29
CA PRO A 179 -3.60 16.17 -4.29
C PRO A 179 -4.98 15.79 -3.72
N PHE A 180 -5.22 14.50 -3.43
CA PHE A 180 -6.52 14.02 -2.95
C PHE A 180 -7.09 14.82 -1.76
N PRO A 181 -6.33 15.21 -0.73
CA PRO A 181 -6.88 15.99 0.38
C PRO A 181 -7.43 17.37 -0.02
N ALA A 182 -6.96 17.95 -1.15
CA ALA A 182 -7.42 19.23 -1.66
C ALA A 182 -8.51 19.10 -2.73
N MET A 183 -8.72 17.91 -3.29
CA MET A 183 -9.56 17.69 -4.47
C MET A 183 -11.03 18.04 -4.22
N ILE A 184 -11.58 17.67 -3.06
CA ILE A 184 -12.99 17.96 -2.72
C ILE A 184 -13.23 19.47 -2.65
N ALA A 185 -12.30 20.22 -2.05
CA ALA A 185 -12.39 21.67 -1.98
C ALA A 185 -12.26 22.30 -3.38
N ALA A 186 -11.37 21.79 -4.23
CA ALA A 186 -11.20 22.25 -5.60
C ALA A 186 -12.44 22.00 -6.47
N LEU A 187 -13.07 20.82 -6.34
CA LEU A 187 -14.33 20.49 -7.01
C LEU A 187 -15.46 21.42 -6.55
N LYS A 188 -15.61 21.61 -5.23
CA LYS A 188 -16.60 22.53 -4.65
C LYS A 188 -16.42 23.98 -5.11
N ALA A 189 -15.16 24.43 -5.26
CA ALA A 189 -14.81 25.78 -5.71
C ALA A 189 -14.80 25.92 -7.24
N HIS A 190 -15.21 24.90 -8.00
CA HIS A 190 -15.19 24.89 -9.47
C HIS A 190 -13.81 25.17 -10.10
N GLN A 191 -12.72 24.86 -9.40
CA GLN A 191 -11.37 24.86 -9.96
C GLN A 191 -11.19 23.74 -10.98
N VAL A 192 -11.93 22.64 -10.79
CA VAL A 192 -12.14 21.55 -11.75
C VAL A 192 -13.63 21.31 -11.92
N ASP A 193 -14.03 20.84 -13.11
CA ASP A 193 -15.42 20.51 -13.44
C ASP A 193 -15.80 19.10 -12.95
N VAL A 194 -14.81 18.19 -12.97
CA VAL A 194 -14.91 16.79 -12.56
C VAL A 194 -13.70 16.44 -11.71
N ALA A 195 -13.87 15.61 -10.71
CA ALA A 195 -12.78 15.04 -9.92
C ALA A 195 -12.77 13.51 -10.07
N TRP A 196 -11.65 12.93 -10.46
CA TRP A 196 -11.45 11.49 -10.27
C TRP A 196 -10.91 11.26 -8.86
N LEU A 197 -11.55 10.35 -8.13
CA LEU A 197 -11.21 10.02 -6.75
C LEU A 197 -11.27 8.51 -6.51
N PRO A 198 -10.33 7.94 -5.74
CA PRO A 198 -10.47 6.63 -5.13
C PRO A 198 -11.22 6.71 -3.81
N GLU A 199 -11.69 5.58 -3.29
CA GLU A 199 -12.08 5.51 -1.89
C GLU A 199 -10.84 5.68 -0.97
N PRO A 200 -10.96 6.38 0.14
CA PRO A 200 -12.19 6.87 0.79
C PRO A 200 -12.63 8.28 0.36
N PHE A 201 -12.00 8.89 -0.62
CA PHE A 201 -12.28 10.27 -1.04
C PHE A 201 -13.58 10.37 -1.84
N VAL A 202 -14.03 9.28 -2.48
CA VAL A 202 -15.36 9.18 -3.10
C VAL A 202 -16.44 9.40 -2.05
N THR A 203 -16.49 8.55 -1.03
CA THR A 203 -17.44 8.67 0.09
C THR A 203 -17.32 10.03 0.78
N ALA A 204 -16.10 10.52 1.03
CA ALA A 204 -15.90 11.82 1.66
C ALA A 204 -16.49 12.97 0.83
N ALA A 205 -16.37 12.95 -0.50
CA ALA A 205 -16.95 13.95 -1.39
C ALA A 205 -18.50 13.85 -1.40
N GLN A 206 -19.03 12.63 -1.48
CA GLN A 206 -20.48 12.40 -1.46
C GLN A 206 -21.11 12.88 -0.15
N VAL A 207 -20.49 12.57 0.99
CA VAL A 207 -21.00 12.96 2.32
C VAL A 207 -20.83 14.46 2.59
N SER A 208 -19.68 15.05 2.22
CA SER A 208 -19.37 16.43 2.63
C SER A 208 -19.94 17.52 1.74
N ILE A 209 -20.06 17.26 0.43
CA ILE A 209 -20.55 18.24 -0.55
C ILE A 209 -21.69 17.72 -1.42
N GLY A 210 -22.20 16.50 -1.17
CA GLY A 210 -23.25 15.88 -1.98
C GLY A 210 -22.80 15.55 -3.41
N ALA A 211 -21.50 15.33 -3.64
CA ALA A 211 -20.97 14.99 -4.96
C ALA A 211 -21.70 13.81 -5.58
N GLN A 212 -21.92 13.86 -6.88
CA GLN A 212 -22.64 12.83 -7.64
C GLN A 212 -21.68 12.08 -8.55
N THR A 213 -21.85 10.78 -8.64
CA THR A 213 -21.10 9.93 -9.56
C THR A 213 -21.49 10.25 -10.99
N LEU A 214 -20.52 10.71 -11.79
CA LEU A 214 -20.64 10.85 -13.22
C LEU A 214 -20.33 9.54 -13.94
N PHE A 215 -19.32 8.81 -13.43
CA PHE A 215 -18.81 7.58 -14.03
C PHE A 215 -18.09 6.73 -12.99
N ASP A 216 -18.44 5.45 -12.94
CA ASP A 216 -17.71 4.43 -12.18
C ASP A 216 -16.64 3.81 -13.11
N ALA A 217 -15.39 3.82 -12.67
CA ALA A 217 -14.29 3.36 -13.50
C ALA A 217 -14.21 1.81 -13.60
N ASP A 218 -14.96 1.07 -12.78
CA ASP A 218 -14.98 -0.41 -12.81
C ASP A 218 -15.89 -0.96 -13.90
N GLN A 219 -15.63 -0.58 -15.15
CA GLN A 219 -16.42 -1.06 -16.29
C GLN A 219 -15.60 -1.08 -17.59
N GLY A 220 -16.09 -1.78 -18.61
CA GLY A 220 -15.46 -1.85 -19.91
C GLY A 220 -14.04 -2.41 -19.86
N ALA A 221 -13.09 -1.72 -20.47
CA ALA A 221 -11.70 -2.15 -20.52
C ALA A 221 -11.01 -2.16 -19.13
N THR A 222 -11.53 -1.42 -18.18
CA THR A 222 -10.96 -1.26 -16.83
C THR A 222 -11.69 -2.07 -15.74
N GLN A 223 -12.71 -2.84 -16.11
CA GLN A 223 -13.42 -3.68 -15.15
C GLN A 223 -12.49 -4.66 -14.43
N ASN A 224 -12.59 -4.74 -13.09
CA ASN A 224 -11.72 -5.56 -12.24
C ASN A 224 -10.22 -5.33 -12.52
N LEU A 225 -9.81 -4.07 -12.71
CA LEU A 225 -8.42 -3.73 -12.95
C LEU A 225 -7.62 -3.81 -11.64
N PRO A 226 -6.45 -4.46 -11.57
CA PRO A 226 -5.59 -4.38 -10.41
C PRO A 226 -5.07 -2.93 -10.27
N ILE A 227 -5.15 -2.38 -9.06
CA ILE A 227 -4.82 -0.97 -8.84
C ILE A 227 -3.44 -0.80 -8.24
N ALA A 228 -3.17 -1.50 -7.14
CA ALA A 228 -2.00 -1.24 -6.32
C ALA A 228 -1.29 -2.52 -5.88
N GLY A 229 -0.03 -2.36 -5.52
CA GLY A 229 0.79 -3.43 -4.97
C GLY A 229 1.83 -2.93 -3.97
N VAL A 230 2.26 -3.85 -3.11
CA VAL A 230 3.41 -3.65 -2.23
C VAL A 230 4.67 -4.00 -3.01
N VAL A 231 5.58 -3.04 -3.09
CA VAL A 231 6.76 -3.13 -3.94
C VAL A 231 8.03 -2.86 -3.15
N ILE A 232 9.06 -3.66 -3.44
CA ILE A 232 10.45 -3.49 -2.99
C ILE A 232 11.37 -3.39 -4.23
N THR A 233 12.61 -2.93 -4.07
CA THR A 233 13.57 -3.03 -5.18
C THR A 233 14.16 -4.44 -5.28
N GLN A 234 14.51 -4.90 -6.49
CA GLN A 234 15.17 -6.19 -6.69
C GLN A 234 16.49 -6.29 -5.90
N ALA A 235 17.25 -5.19 -5.83
CA ALA A 235 18.47 -5.12 -5.04
C ALA A 235 18.20 -5.33 -3.55
N TRP A 236 17.15 -4.74 -3.01
CA TRP A 236 16.72 -4.91 -1.62
C TRP A 236 16.28 -6.35 -1.35
N ALA A 237 15.47 -6.94 -2.23
CA ALA A 237 15.04 -8.33 -2.13
C ALA A 237 16.22 -9.31 -2.11
N LYS A 238 17.22 -9.07 -2.97
CA LYS A 238 18.45 -9.87 -3.00
C LYS A 238 19.30 -9.71 -1.74
N LYS A 239 19.34 -8.50 -1.18
CA LYS A 239 20.13 -8.19 0.03
C LYS A 239 19.49 -8.74 1.30
N TYR A 240 18.15 -8.76 1.37
CA TYR A 240 17.38 -9.12 2.57
C TYR A 240 16.31 -10.19 2.27
N PRO A 241 16.68 -11.37 1.75
CA PRO A 241 15.72 -12.37 1.27
C PRO A 241 14.81 -12.93 2.36
N ARG A 242 15.32 -13.14 3.58
CA ARG A 242 14.50 -13.61 4.71
C ARG A 242 13.55 -12.54 5.21
N THR A 243 13.98 -11.28 5.19
CA THR A 243 13.12 -10.13 5.51
C THR A 243 11.99 -9.98 4.48
N ALA A 244 12.31 -10.11 3.18
CA ALA A 244 11.30 -10.10 2.12
C ALA A 244 10.28 -11.22 2.27
N ALA A 245 10.73 -12.43 2.60
CA ALA A 245 9.84 -13.59 2.84
C ALA A 245 8.95 -13.38 4.08
N ALA A 246 9.49 -12.83 5.18
CA ALA A 246 8.75 -12.51 6.38
C ALA A 246 7.68 -11.42 6.10
N LEU A 247 8.06 -10.38 5.37
CA LEU A 247 7.13 -9.34 4.95
C LEU A 247 6.00 -9.89 4.08
N HIS A 248 6.32 -10.76 3.11
CA HIS A 248 5.32 -11.41 2.26
C HIS A 248 4.31 -12.23 3.08
N ARG A 249 4.78 -13.08 4.02
CA ARG A 249 3.88 -13.86 4.88
C ARG A 249 2.96 -13.00 5.74
N ALA A 250 3.46 -11.88 6.26
CA ALA A 250 2.62 -10.94 7.02
C ALA A 250 1.54 -10.31 6.15
N LEU A 251 1.89 -9.92 4.92
CA LEU A 251 0.96 -9.32 3.97
C LEU A 251 -0.07 -10.34 3.47
N GLU A 252 0.32 -11.57 3.16
CA GLU A 252 -0.60 -12.64 2.75
C GLU A 252 -1.68 -12.89 3.81
N LYS A 253 -1.29 -12.99 5.09
CA LYS A 253 -2.26 -13.10 6.19
C LYS A 253 -3.19 -11.88 6.27
N ALA A 254 -2.66 -10.69 6.06
CA ALA A 254 -3.43 -9.46 6.11
C ALA A 254 -4.42 -9.33 4.94
N GLN A 255 -4.00 -9.72 3.73
CA GLN A 255 -4.88 -9.78 2.55
C GLN A 255 -6.04 -10.75 2.78
N ALA A 256 -5.78 -11.94 3.35
CA ALA A 256 -6.84 -12.89 3.69
C ALA A 256 -7.85 -12.33 4.71
N ILE A 257 -7.39 -11.47 5.63
CA ILE A 257 -8.28 -10.77 6.56
C ILE A 257 -9.07 -9.68 5.81
N ALA A 258 -8.42 -8.89 4.95
CA ALA A 258 -9.07 -7.84 4.20
C ALA A 258 -10.16 -8.39 3.28
N ASP A 259 -9.86 -9.49 2.57
CA ASP A 259 -10.78 -10.14 1.62
C ASP A 259 -12.08 -10.67 2.26
N THR A 260 -12.00 -11.09 3.52
CA THR A 260 -13.12 -11.77 4.19
C THR A 260 -13.75 -10.98 5.33
N ASN A 261 -13.19 -9.83 5.70
CA ASN A 261 -13.59 -9.10 6.91
C ASN A 261 -13.68 -7.59 6.69
N ARG A 262 -14.84 -7.16 6.16
CA ARG A 262 -15.18 -5.75 5.96
C ARG A 262 -14.89 -4.87 7.19
N SER A 263 -15.26 -5.33 8.40
CA SER A 263 -15.02 -4.56 9.63
C SER A 263 -13.52 -4.33 9.92
N ALA A 264 -12.63 -5.23 9.46
CA ALA A 264 -11.18 -5.00 9.56
C ALA A 264 -10.72 -3.89 8.61
N VAL A 265 -11.27 -3.85 7.38
CA VAL A 265 -11.00 -2.79 6.40
C VAL A 265 -11.49 -1.44 6.93
N GLU A 266 -12.74 -1.35 7.40
CA GLU A 266 -13.31 -0.13 7.99
C GLU A 266 -12.46 0.41 9.14
N LYS A 267 -12.03 -0.47 10.06
CA LYS A 267 -11.15 -0.10 11.19
C LYS A 267 -9.77 0.37 10.72
N ALA A 268 -9.23 -0.25 9.67
CA ALA A 268 -7.98 0.19 9.08
C ALA A 268 -8.12 1.61 8.52
N MET A 269 -9.18 1.89 7.78
CA MET A 269 -9.43 3.23 7.24
C MET A 269 -9.59 4.29 8.33
N VAL A 270 -10.36 4.01 9.39
CA VAL A 270 -10.48 4.92 10.55
C VAL A 270 -9.12 5.18 11.22
N GLY A 271 -8.25 4.18 11.28
CA GLY A 271 -6.95 4.30 11.94
C GLY A 271 -5.90 5.09 11.15
N TYR A 272 -5.99 5.14 9.83
CA TYR A 272 -4.91 5.65 8.96
C TYR A 272 -5.32 6.75 7.99
N VAL A 273 -6.63 6.95 7.76
CA VAL A 273 -7.11 8.04 6.92
C VAL A 273 -7.50 9.23 7.81
N PRO A 274 -6.87 10.41 7.63
CA PRO A 274 -7.20 11.58 8.43
C PRO A 274 -8.70 11.93 8.36
N HIS A 275 -9.30 12.21 9.52
CA HIS A 275 -10.71 12.59 9.68
C HIS A 275 -11.75 11.53 9.28
N MET A 276 -11.34 10.28 9.01
CA MET A 276 -12.27 9.18 8.75
C MET A 276 -13.01 8.79 10.03
N THR A 277 -14.33 8.87 10.00
CA THR A 277 -15.18 8.42 11.11
C THR A 277 -15.65 6.98 10.88
N PRO A 278 -16.03 6.22 11.93
CA PRO A 278 -16.62 4.89 11.75
C PRO A 278 -17.87 4.90 10.88
N GLN A 279 -18.70 5.97 10.97
CA GLN A 279 -19.89 6.12 10.14
C GLN A 279 -19.56 6.30 8.66
N ALA A 280 -18.53 7.09 8.35
CA ALA A 280 -18.05 7.26 6.97
C ALA A 280 -17.41 5.97 6.46
N ALA A 281 -16.62 5.28 7.28
CA ALA A 281 -15.99 4.03 6.92
C ALA A 281 -17.01 2.92 6.57
N ALA A 282 -18.16 2.89 7.25
CA ALA A 282 -19.23 1.93 6.95
C ALA A 282 -19.92 2.16 5.58
N LEU A 283 -19.72 3.33 4.97
CA LEU A 283 -20.28 3.68 3.64
C LEU A 283 -19.32 3.39 2.48
N LEU A 284 -18.02 3.13 2.78
CA LEU A 284 -17.00 2.90 1.76
C LEU A 284 -17.38 1.72 0.85
N ALA A 285 -17.09 1.87 -0.43
CA ALA A 285 -16.91 0.73 -1.31
C ALA A 285 -15.53 0.10 -1.03
N GLU A 286 -15.43 -1.21 -1.15
CA GLU A 286 -14.19 -1.93 -0.90
C GLU A 286 -13.66 -2.56 -2.18
N ASP A 287 -12.34 -2.55 -2.32
CA ASP A 287 -11.65 -3.32 -3.34
C ASP A 287 -11.73 -4.83 -3.04
N ASN A 288 -11.43 -5.65 -4.03
CA ASN A 288 -11.09 -7.04 -3.81
C ASN A 288 -9.60 -7.13 -3.42
N TYR A 289 -9.28 -7.95 -2.43
CA TYR A 289 -7.93 -8.09 -1.87
C TYR A 289 -7.33 -9.44 -2.27
N PRO A 290 -6.60 -9.52 -3.41
CA PRO A 290 -6.13 -10.79 -3.95
C PRO A 290 -5.07 -11.43 -3.05
N LEU A 291 -5.11 -12.77 -2.96
CA LEU A 291 -4.15 -13.56 -2.17
C LEU A 291 -2.90 -13.93 -2.98
N ASN A 292 -2.97 -13.83 -4.31
CA ASN A 292 -1.91 -14.24 -5.22
C ASN A 292 -1.53 -13.12 -6.17
N ILE A 293 -0.24 -13.06 -6.50
CA ILE A 293 0.22 -12.26 -7.63
C ILE A 293 -0.12 -12.99 -8.92
N GLU A 294 -0.84 -12.34 -9.83
CA GLU A 294 -1.21 -12.92 -11.11
C GLU A 294 -0.69 -12.08 -12.27
N LYS A 295 0.25 -12.66 -13.03
CA LYS A 295 0.88 -11.98 -14.15
C LYS A 295 -0.12 -11.40 -15.14
N THR A 296 -1.15 -12.16 -15.52
CA THR A 296 -2.16 -11.75 -16.51
C THR A 296 -2.93 -10.51 -16.06
N ARG A 297 -3.26 -10.39 -14.79
CA ARG A 297 -3.91 -9.19 -14.24
C ARG A 297 -3.01 -7.97 -14.37
N ILE A 298 -1.74 -8.08 -13.92
CA ILE A 298 -0.80 -6.95 -13.92
C ILE A 298 -0.40 -6.59 -15.36
N GLN A 299 -0.22 -7.59 -16.24
CA GLN A 299 0.10 -7.37 -17.66
C GLN A 299 -0.98 -6.53 -18.35
N ARG A 300 -2.25 -6.75 -18.02
CA ARG A 300 -3.37 -5.97 -18.57
C ARG A 300 -3.21 -4.46 -18.36
N ILE A 301 -2.56 -4.03 -17.25
CA ILE A 301 -2.26 -2.61 -17.05
C ILE A 301 -1.28 -2.10 -18.09
N ALA A 302 -0.16 -2.81 -18.30
CA ALA A 302 0.83 -2.42 -19.31
C ALA A 302 0.21 -2.37 -20.71
N ASP A 303 -0.68 -3.31 -21.03
CA ASP A 303 -1.39 -3.37 -22.30
C ASP A 303 -2.35 -2.18 -22.48
N LEU A 304 -3.08 -1.79 -21.44
CA LEU A 304 -3.92 -0.59 -21.44
C LEU A 304 -3.08 0.70 -21.53
N MET A 305 -1.96 0.76 -20.81
CA MET A 305 -1.03 1.90 -20.90
C MET A 305 -0.49 2.06 -22.34
N LEU A 306 -0.19 0.95 -23.03
CA LEU A 306 0.20 0.99 -24.44
C LEU A 306 -0.97 1.45 -25.33
N ARG A 307 -2.16 0.89 -25.13
CA ARG A 307 -3.39 1.24 -25.86
C ARG A 307 -3.71 2.72 -25.79
N PHE A 308 -3.56 3.33 -24.60
CA PHE A 308 -3.86 4.75 -24.37
C PHE A 308 -2.63 5.68 -24.49
N GLY A 309 -1.51 5.20 -25.05
CA GLY A 309 -0.35 6.02 -25.36
C GLY A 309 0.52 6.43 -24.18
N MET A 310 0.29 5.88 -22.99
CA MET A 310 1.16 6.08 -21.83
C MET A 310 2.50 5.33 -21.96
N LEU A 311 2.53 4.28 -22.77
CA LEU A 311 3.73 3.57 -23.21
C LEU A 311 3.86 3.68 -24.73
N THR A 312 5.10 3.80 -25.23
CA THR A 312 5.41 3.87 -26.66
C THR A 312 5.73 2.50 -27.25
N ARG A 313 5.90 1.47 -26.43
CA ARG A 313 6.20 0.08 -26.82
C ARG A 313 5.63 -0.89 -25.78
N PRO A 314 5.34 -2.15 -26.16
CA PRO A 314 4.90 -3.17 -25.21
C PRO A 314 5.92 -3.36 -24.09
N TYR A 315 5.43 -3.62 -22.88
CA TYR A 315 6.23 -3.93 -21.69
C TYR A 315 5.76 -5.24 -21.08
N ASP A 316 6.67 -6.23 -20.94
CA ASP A 316 6.40 -7.46 -20.19
C ASP A 316 6.67 -7.23 -18.71
N VAL A 317 5.66 -7.44 -17.88
CA VAL A 317 5.75 -7.22 -16.42
C VAL A 317 6.48 -8.35 -15.67
N SER A 318 6.84 -9.46 -16.35
CA SER A 318 7.50 -10.61 -15.72
C SER A 318 8.73 -10.26 -14.88
N PRO A 319 9.62 -9.31 -15.29
CA PRO A 319 10.76 -8.92 -14.46
C PRO A 319 10.40 -8.32 -13.11
N MET A 320 9.16 -7.83 -12.94
CA MET A 320 8.68 -7.27 -11.67
C MET A 320 8.13 -8.35 -10.72
N LEU A 321 7.98 -9.59 -11.15
CA LEU A 321 7.33 -10.65 -10.38
C LEU A 321 8.32 -11.62 -9.70
N HIS A 322 9.63 -11.51 -9.99
CA HIS A 322 10.67 -12.47 -9.56
C HIS A 322 11.80 -11.82 -8.75
#